data_0ec5bbc58c7821df86a21f93f11ddebc
#
_entry.id   0ec5bbc58c7821df86a21f93f11ddebc
#
_cell.length_a   1.000
_cell.length_b   1.000
_cell.length_c   1.000
_cell.angle_alpha   90.00
_cell.angle_beta   90.00
_cell.angle_gamma   90.00
#
_symmetry.space_group_name_H-M   'P 1'
#
loop_
_entity.id
_entity.type
_entity.pdbx_description
1 polymer ?
#
loop_
_entity_poly.entity_id
_entity_poly.type
_entity_poly.pdbx_seq_one_letter_code
_entity_poly.pdbx_strand_id
1 'polypeptide(L)'
;MNTINLPIFSTEEEKKRMRVDELSFDFAKRIVFLRKYLTTSVDDKEYVISKQLLRSGTSIGANIAEAEHPQSNADYLNKMNIALKEANETKFWLRLLRDCKYISTELAESLLLDCYRIIKILATIVGKVKLKIKNIK
;
A
#
# COMPACT_ATOMS: atom_id res chain seq x y z
N MET A 1 23.31 -9.96 -4.31
CA MET A 1 21.85 -9.95 -4.03
C MET A 1 21.13 -10.48 -5.26
N ASN A 2 20.32 -11.50 -5.09
CA ASN A 2 19.55 -12.04 -6.21
C ASN A 2 18.49 -11.04 -6.65
N THR A 3 18.45 -10.78 -7.96
CA THR A 3 17.38 -9.97 -8.52
C THR A 3 16.11 -10.79 -8.56
N ILE A 4 15.07 -10.29 -7.93
CA ILE A 4 13.77 -10.92 -7.96
C ILE A 4 12.91 -10.24 -9.00
N ASN A 5 12.23 -11.04 -9.80
CA ASN A 5 11.20 -10.56 -10.70
C ASN A 5 9.85 -10.86 -10.08
N LEU A 6 9.29 -9.87 -9.39
CA LEU A 6 7.90 -9.98 -8.93
C LEU A 6 6.98 -9.90 -10.15
N PRO A 7 5.85 -10.64 -10.13
CA PRO A 7 4.87 -10.52 -11.20
C PRO A 7 4.44 -9.07 -11.39
N ILE A 8 4.27 -8.67 -12.65
CA ILE A 8 3.71 -7.37 -13.00
C ILE A 8 2.24 -7.59 -13.30
N PHE A 9 1.36 -6.98 -12.51
CA PHE A 9 -0.09 -7.12 -12.67
C PHE A 9 -0.68 -6.03 -13.54
N SER A 10 -0.09 -4.83 -13.49
CA SER A 10 -0.52 -3.68 -14.26
C SER A 10 0.68 -2.86 -14.72
N THR A 11 0.60 -2.30 -15.93
CA THR A 11 1.64 -1.42 -16.46
C THR A 11 1.56 -0.04 -15.80
N GLU A 12 2.63 0.75 -15.93
CA GLU A 12 2.64 2.12 -15.42
C GLU A 12 1.55 2.98 -16.09
N GLU A 13 1.30 2.75 -17.39
CA GLU A 13 0.24 3.47 -18.11
C GLU A 13 -1.15 3.10 -17.59
N GLU A 14 -1.40 1.83 -17.31
CA GLU A 14 -2.66 1.39 -16.73
C GLU A 14 -2.86 2.00 -15.34
N LYS A 15 -1.81 2.02 -14.51
CA LYS A 15 -1.87 2.57 -13.15
C LYS A 15 -2.26 4.04 -13.12
N LYS A 16 -1.89 4.83 -14.12
CA LYS A 16 -2.25 6.25 -14.21
C LYS A 16 -3.75 6.48 -14.32
N ARG A 17 -4.50 5.48 -14.78
CA ARG A 17 -5.95 5.56 -14.98
C ARG A 17 -6.76 4.84 -13.91
N MET A 18 -6.08 4.17 -12.98
CA MET A 18 -6.74 3.39 -11.95
C MET A 18 -7.28 4.25 -10.83
N ARG A 19 -8.45 3.87 -10.32
CA ARG A 19 -8.96 4.41 -9.08
C ARG A 19 -8.15 3.85 -7.92
N VAL A 20 -8.26 4.47 -6.77
CA VAL A 20 -7.48 4.07 -5.59
C VAL A 20 -7.80 2.65 -5.13
N ASP A 21 -9.04 2.18 -5.28
CA ASP A 21 -9.40 0.80 -4.96
C ASP A 21 -8.68 -0.20 -5.85
N GLU A 22 -8.58 0.09 -7.15
CA GLU A 22 -7.84 -0.74 -8.10
C GLU A 22 -6.34 -0.71 -7.83
N LEU A 23 -5.78 0.48 -7.61
CA LEU A 23 -4.36 0.65 -7.28
C LEU A 23 -3.97 -0.09 -6.01
N SER A 24 -4.79 0.01 -4.97
CA SER A 24 -4.50 -0.65 -3.69
C SER A 24 -4.60 -2.16 -3.77
N PHE A 25 -5.49 -2.69 -4.60
CA PHE A 25 -5.59 -4.13 -4.82
C PHE A 25 -4.38 -4.65 -5.62
N ASP A 26 -4.00 -3.94 -6.68
CA ASP A 26 -2.80 -4.25 -7.45
C ASP A 26 -1.55 -4.26 -6.55
N PHE A 27 -1.42 -3.24 -5.74
CA PHE A 27 -0.32 -3.12 -4.79
C PHE A 27 -0.31 -4.26 -3.76
N ALA A 28 -1.48 -4.61 -3.22
CA ALA A 28 -1.62 -5.71 -2.26
C ALA A 28 -1.09 -7.03 -2.84
N LYS A 29 -1.37 -7.31 -4.11
CA LYS A 29 -0.85 -8.51 -4.78
C LYS A 29 0.67 -8.51 -4.83
N ARG A 30 1.27 -7.37 -5.14
CA ARG A 30 2.73 -7.22 -5.16
C ARG A 30 3.33 -7.48 -3.77
N ILE A 31 2.69 -6.98 -2.73
CA ILE A 31 3.13 -7.18 -1.34
C ILE A 31 3.04 -8.66 -0.93
N VAL A 32 1.95 -9.35 -1.30
CA VAL A 32 1.81 -10.77 -1.03
C VAL A 32 2.95 -11.57 -1.67
N PHE A 33 3.28 -11.29 -2.92
CA PHE A 33 4.37 -11.97 -3.61
C PHE A 33 5.75 -11.61 -3.02
N LEU A 34 5.93 -10.38 -2.59
CA LEU A 34 7.16 -9.98 -1.91
C LEU A 34 7.35 -10.75 -0.60
N ARG A 35 6.30 -10.86 0.22
CA ARG A 35 6.34 -11.65 1.46
C ARG A 35 6.71 -13.10 1.15
N LYS A 36 6.08 -13.68 0.15
CA LYS A 36 6.37 -15.05 -0.28
C LYS A 36 7.84 -15.21 -0.65
N TYR A 37 8.38 -14.29 -1.43
CA TYR A 37 9.80 -14.28 -1.79
C TYR A 37 10.71 -14.23 -0.55
N LEU A 38 10.44 -13.30 0.35
CA LEU A 38 11.28 -13.08 1.54
C LEU A 38 11.27 -14.26 2.51
N THR A 39 10.23 -15.10 2.47
CA THR A 39 10.11 -16.24 3.38
C THR A 39 10.45 -17.58 2.74
N THR A 40 10.64 -17.64 1.42
CA THR A 40 10.87 -18.92 0.73
C THR A 40 12.07 -18.94 -0.20
N SER A 41 12.39 -17.82 -0.85
CA SER A 41 13.30 -17.83 -2.02
C SER A 41 14.66 -17.21 -1.76
N VAL A 42 14.85 -16.51 -0.65
CA VAL A 42 16.12 -15.90 -0.29
C VAL A 42 16.90 -16.81 0.68
N ASP A 43 18.23 -16.70 0.68
CA ASP A 43 19.06 -17.46 1.60
C ASP A 43 18.86 -16.97 3.04
N ASP A 44 18.80 -15.65 3.23
CA ASP A 44 18.52 -15.01 4.52
C ASP A 44 17.04 -14.68 4.61
N LYS A 45 16.25 -15.66 5.05
CA LYS A 45 14.79 -15.54 5.13
C LYS A 45 14.37 -14.55 6.19
N GLU A 46 13.44 -13.67 5.82
CA GLU A 46 12.96 -12.62 6.70
C GLU A 46 11.45 -12.82 6.97
N TYR A 47 11.10 -13.11 8.20
CA TYR A 47 9.72 -13.44 8.59
C TYR A 47 9.03 -12.33 9.37
N VAL A 48 9.78 -11.51 10.09
CA VAL A 48 9.24 -10.57 11.08
C VAL A 48 8.79 -9.27 10.43
N ILE A 49 9.71 -8.59 9.74
CA ILE A 49 9.41 -7.33 9.04
C ILE A 49 8.42 -7.60 7.90
N SER A 50 8.63 -8.68 7.16
CA SER A 50 7.78 -9.05 6.05
C SER A 50 6.34 -9.36 6.48
N LYS A 51 6.15 -9.88 7.69
CA LYS A 51 4.81 -10.09 8.26
C LYS A 51 4.11 -8.75 8.52
N GLN A 52 4.82 -7.78 9.06
CA GLN A 52 4.29 -6.42 9.28
C GLN A 52 3.99 -5.74 7.96
N LEU A 53 4.85 -5.92 6.96
CA LEU A 53 4.63 -5.41 5.62
C LEU A 53 3.37 -6.00 5.00
N LEU A 54 3.19 -7.32 5.11
CA LEU A 54 2.00 -8.00 4.60
C LEU A 54 0.75 -7.43 5.24
N ARG A 55 0.74 -7.31 6.57
CA ARG A 55 -0.39 -6.77 7.33
C ARG A 55 -0.73 -5.35 6.87
N SER A 56 0.23 -4.44 6.92
CA SER A 56 -0.03 -3.04 6.56
C SER A 56 -0.35 -2.87 5.08
N GLY A 57 0.42 -3.53 4.21
CA GLY A 57 0.27 -3.39 2.75
C GLY A 57 -1.07 -3.91 2.22
N THR A 58 -1.63 -4.95 2.84
CA THR A 58 -2.95 -5.48 2.46
C THR A 58 -4.08 -4.73 3.15
N SER A 59 -3.84 -4.14 4.32
CA SER A 59 -4.85 -3.37 5.06
C SER A 59 -5.26 -2.09 4.34
N ILE A 60 -4.41 -1.54 3.49
CA ILE A 60 -4.74 -0.36 2.69
C ILE A 60 -6.00 -0.64 1.86
N GLY A 61 -5.91 -1.64 1.00
CA GLY A 61 -7.00 -2.02 0.11
C GLY A 61 -8.22 -2.55 0.85
N ALA A 62 -8.01 -3.29 1.93
CA ALA A 62 -9.11 -3.81 2.74
C ALA A 62 -9.97 -2.68 3.34
N ASN A 63 -9.34 -1.63 3.86
CA ASN A 63 -10.07 -0.48 4.39
C ASN A 63 -10.77 0.33 3.30
N ILE A 64 -10.13 0.48 2.13
CA ILE A 64 -10.76 1.14 0.99
C ILE A 64 -11.99 0.35 0.54
N ALA A 65 -11.90 -0.98 0.47
CA ALA A 65 -13.02 -1.84 0.10
C ALA A 65 -14.19 -1.69 1.09
N GLU A 66 -13.91 -1.64 2.39
CA GLU A 66 -14.94 -1.42 3.41
C GLU A 66 -15.58 -0.04 3.29
N ALA A 67 -14.83 0.95 2.81
CA ALA A 67 -15.33 2.32 2.63
C ALA A 67 -16.31 2.48 1.47
N GLU A 68 -16.44 1.47 0.58
CA GLU A 68 -17.36 1.54 -0.57
C GLU A 68 -18.82 1.60 -0.15
N HIS A 69 -19.18 1.07 1.02
CA HIS A 69 -20.55 1.05 1.55
C HIS A 69 -20.58 1.67 2.95
N PRO A 70 -20.32 2.99 3.07
CA PRO A 70 -20.17 3.61 4.38
C PRO A 70 -21.54 3.85 5.02
N GLN A 71 -21.61 3.75 6.35
CA GLN A 71 -22.79 4.08 7.13
C GLN A 71 -23.01 5.60 7.25
N SER A 72 -21.94 6.38 7.11
CA SER A 72 -21.95 7.83 7.25
C SER A 72 -20.71 8.44 6.62
N ASN A 73 -20.67 9.76 6.48
CA ASN A 73 -19.46 10.48 6.07
C ASN A 73 -18.32 10.27 7.08
N ALA A 74 -18.66 10.21 8.37
CA ALA A 74 -17.68 9.96 9.43
C ALA A 74 -17.07 8.55 9.33
N ASP A 75 -17.90 7.55 9.02
CA ASP A 75 -17.43 6.18 8.81
C ASP A 75 -16.52 6.10 7.57
N TYR A 76 -16.92 6.73 6.47
CA TYR A 76 -16.11 6.79 5.26
C TYR A 76 -14.75 7.44 5.55
N LEU A 77 -14.75 8.59 6.22
CA LEU A 77 -13.52 9.29 6.61
C LEU A 77 -12.63 8.42 7.48
N ASN A 78 -13.23 7.72 8.44
CA ASN A 78 -12.47 6.83 9.34
C ASN A 78 -11.77 5.73 8.56
N LYS A 79 -12.48 5.05 7.64
CA LYS A 79 -11.90 3.98 6.83
C LYS A 79 -10.78 4.48 5.92
N MET A 80 -10.99 5.60 5.26
CA MET A 80 -9.99 6.18 4.36
C MET A 80 -8.77 6.68 5.13
N ASN A 81 -8.97 7.20 6.34
CA ASN A 81 -7.89 7.66 7.21
C ASN A 81 -7.06 6.48 7.73
N ILE A 82 -7.70 5.38 8.08
CA ILE A 82 -6.99 4.14 8.46
C ILE A 82 -6.15 3.66 7.28
N ALA A 83 -6.73 3.63 6.08
CA ALA A 83 -5.99 3.25 4.87
C ALA A 83 -4.74 4.12 4.66
N LEU A 84 -4.86 5.43 4.87
CA LEU A 84 -3.74 6.36 4.76
C LEU A 84 -2.64 6.07 5.79
N LYS A 85 -3.02 5.79 7.03
CA LYS A 85 -2.07 5.41 8.08
C LYS A 85 -1.34 4.11 7.72
N GLU A 86 -2.07 3.12 7.23
CA GLU A 86 -1.50 1.85 6.80
C GLU A 86 -0.54 2.02 5.62
N ALA A 87 -0.86 2.91 4.70
CA ALA A 87 0.03 3.21 3.58
C ALA A 87 1.34 3.85 4.06
N ASN A 88 1.28 4.75 5.03
CA ASN A 88 2.48 5.35 5.63
C ASN A 88 3.32 4.32 6.39
N GLU A 89 2.68 3.39 7.10
CA GLU A 89 3.38 2.29 7.77
C GLU A 89 4.05 1.38 6.75
N THR A 90 3.37 1.07 5.66
CA THR A 90 3.91 0.24 4.57
C THR A 90 5.17 0.88 3.97
N LYS A 91 5.15 2.19 3.76
CA LYS A 91 6.31 2.95 3.30
C LYS A 91 7.50 2.74 4.23
N PHE A 92 7.26 2.78 5.54
CA PHE A 92 8.30 2.55 6.55
C PHE A 92 8.94 1.17 6.40
N TRP A 93 8.13 0.11 6.30
CA TRP A 93 8.65 -1.25 6.17
C TRP A 93 9.42 -1.46 4.87
N LEU A 94 8.96 -0.90 3.77
CA LEU A 94 9.66 -1.00 2.48
C LEU A 94 11.03 -0.33 2.54
N ARG A 95 11.13 0.84 3.15
CA ARG A 95 12.39 1.55 3.33
C ARG A 95 13.35 0.76 4.22
N LEU A 96 12.82 0.17 5.28
CA LEU A 96 13.62 -0.63 6.21
C LEU A 96 14.19 -1.87 5.51
N LEU A 97 13.36 -2.59 4.76
CA LEU A 97 13.81 -3.77 4.01
C LEU A 97 14.87 -3.40 2.97
N ARG A 98 14.71 -2.25 2.31
CA ARG A 98 15.71 -1.74 1.37
C ARG A 98 17.05 -1.45 2.05
N ASP A 99 17.02 -0.67 3.11
CA ASP A 99 18.22 -0.19 3.78
C ASP A 99 18.95 -1.32 4.52
N CYS A 100 18.21 -2.33 4.98
CA CYS A 100 18.78 -3.55 5.56
C CYS A 100 19.15 -4.60 4.50
N LYS A 101 19.02 -4.28 3.22
CA LYS A 101 19.46 -5.08 2.07
C LYS A 101 18.75 -6.42 1.89
N TYR A 102 17.49 -6.49 2.30
CA TYR A 102 16.64 -7.65 2.02
C TYR A 102 16.03 -7.60 0.62
N ILE A 103 15.88 -6.40 0.07
CA ILE A 103 15.39 -6.18 -1.30
C ILE A 103 16.30 -5.17 -2.00
N SER A 104 16.35 -5.25 -3.33
CA SER A 104 17.14 -4.32 -4.12
C SER A 104 16.56 -2.92 -4.06
N THR A 105 17.40 -1.92 -4.31
CA THR A 105 16.97 -0.52 -4.40
C THR A 105 15.92 -0.35 -5.49
N GLU A 106 16.11 -0.98 -6.65
CA GLU A 106 15.19 -0.90 -7.79
C GLU A 106 13.81 -1.43 -7.43
N LEU A 107 13.75 -2.60 -6.79
CA LEU A 107 12.48 -3.18 -6.38
C LEU A 107 11.79 -2.31 -5.32
N ALA A 108 12.56 -1.84 -4.34
CA ALA A 108 12.03 -0.96 -3.29
C ALA A 108 11.45 0.32 -3.89
N GLU A 109 12.17 0.95 -4.81
CA GLU A 109 11.72 2.18 -5.46
C GLU A 109 10.44 1.97 -6.28
N SER A 110 10.34 0.84 -6.97
CA SER A 110 9.13 0.48 -7.73
C SER A 110 7.92 0.37 -6.80
N LEU A 111 8.07 -0.34 -5.68
CA LEU A 111 7.01 -0.52 -4.69
C LEU A 111 6.69 0.80 -3.97
N LEU A 112 7.70 1.59 -3.64
CA LEU A 112 7.52 2.89 -3.01
C LEU A 112 6.78 3.86 -3.93
N LEU A 113 7.03 3.81 -5.23
CA LEU A 113 6.31 4.65 -6.19
C LEU A 113 4.81 4.37 -6.16
N ASP A 114 4.42 3.09 -6.15
CA ASP A 114 3.01 2.69 -6.01
C ASP A 114 2.43 3.19 -4.69
N CYS A 115 3.19 3.02 -3.62
CA CYS A 115 2.77 3.45 -2.27
C CYS A 115 2.56 4.97 -2.22
N TYR A 116 3.46 5.75 -2.79
CA TYR A 116 3.33 7.22 -2.84
C TYR A 116 2.11 7.67 -3.63
N ARG A 117 1.79 7.00 -4.75
CA ARG A 117 0.58 7.30 -5.51
C ARG A 117 -0.66 7.11 -4.65
N ILE A 118 -0.73 6.00 -3.94
CA ILE A 118 -1.85 5.67 -3.05
C ILE A 118 -1.95 6.70 -1.92
N ILE A 119 -0.84 7.02 -1.27
CA ILE A 119 -0.79 8.02 -0.20
C ILE A 119 -1.32 9.37 -0.69
N LYS A 120 -0.87 9.81 -1.86
CA LYS A 120 -1.28 11.10 -2.43
C LYS A 120 -2.78 11.16 -2.67
N ILE A 121 -3.35 10.10 -3.26
CA ILE A 121 -4.78 10.02 -3.53
C ILE A 121 -5.57 9.99 -2.21
N LEU A 122 -5.17 9.15 -1.27
CA LEU A 122 -5.84 9.03 0.03
C LEU A 122 -5.79 10.34 0.81
N ALA A 123 -4.65 11.01 0.83
CA ALA A 123 -4.51 12.30 1.51
C ALA A 123 -5.45 13.35 0.92
N THR A 124 -5.60 13.36 -0.40
CA THR A 124 -6.53 14.26 -1.09
C THR A 124 -7.97 13.94 -0.73
N ILE A 125 -8.36 12.68 -0.74
CA ILE A 125 -9.73 12.24 -0.39
C ILE A 125 -10.03 12.60 1.06
N VAL A 126 -9.14 12.27 1.99
CA VAL A 126 -9.30 12.55 3.42
C VAL A 126 -9.47 14.05 3.65
N GLY A 127 -8.64 14.87 2.99
CA GLY A 127 -8.73 16.32 3.09
C GLY A 127 -10.06 16.87 2.61
N LYS A 128 -10.56 16.39 1.48
CA LYS A 128 -11.86 16.82 0.92
C LYS A 128 -13.02 16.40 1.81
N VAL A 129 -13.02 15.19 2.34
CA VAL A 129 -14.10 14.69 3.19
C VAL A 129 -14.12 15.44 4.52
N LYS A 130 -12.96 15.73 5.11
CA LYS A 130 -12.87 16.54 6.34
C LYS A 130 -13.49 17.92 6.13
N LEU A 131 -13.19 18.55 5.01
CA LEU A 131 -13.71 19.87 4.67
C LEU A 131 -15.22 19.82 4.50
N LYS A 132 -15.75 18.81 3.80
CA LYS A 132 -17.17 18.58 3.59
C LYS A 132 -17.92 18.40 4.92
N ILE A 133 -17.39 17.60 5.83
CA ILE A 133 -17.97 17.37 7.16
C ILE A 133 -17.99 18.68 7.97
N LYS A 134 -16.91 19.44 7.91
CA LYS A 134 -16.79 20.72 8.61
C LYS A 134 -17.83 21.73 8.11
N ASN A 135 -18.10 21.77 6.80
CA ASN A 135 -19.00 22.73 6.20
C ASN A 135 -20.49 22.41 6.44
N ILE A 136 -20.82 21.16 6.77
CA ILE A 136 -22.18 20.73 7.07
C ILE A 136 -22.64 21.20 8.46
N LYS A 137 -21.72 21.46 9.38
CA LYS A 137 -22.04 21.89 10.76
C LYS A 137 -22.49 23.34 10.81
#